data_2971ad6050dec1203cb9eba7cd5b9f2a
#
_entry.id   2971ad6050dec1203cb9eba7cd5b9f2a
#
_cell.length_a   1.000
_cell.length_b   1.000
_cell.length_c   1.000
_cell.angle_alpha   90.00
_cell.angle_beta   90.00
_cell.angle_gamma   90.00
#
_symmetry.space_group_name_H-M   'P 1'
#
loop_
_entity.id
_entity.type
_entity.pdbx_description
1 polymer ?
#
loop_
_entity_poly.entity_id
_entity_poly.type
_entity_poly.pdbx_seq_one_letter_code
_entity_poly.pdbx_strand_id
1 'polypeptide(L)'
;MSTDKFIKNKTVLITLISACAIVIVSLGIRQTFGMFYFDFSTDLGITLSQFGFALGLQMFLWGAFAPWFGVITDKYGGHIAVFIGFVFYLFGILILVSEYNTGLYFVTGIGVLIGVALGGTAISIPVSVVAKHFHDSNRTVAIGIVTAAGSFGYFVSPVFTRYSLVEFGWENTLLIFAAFVAAGLFLAFCLTTPKNVVGGKTDDDQTALEALKEALNNKSYIYLTLGFFVCGWHIALVATHIPVYINDRGLPEWCTVTILSMIGLFNIAGT
;
A
#
# COMPACT_ATOMS: atom_id res chain seq x y z
N MET A 1 6.66 18.53 -23.30
CA MET A 1 5.24 18.50 -23.72
C MET A 1 4.52 19.46 -22.78
N SER A 2 3.83 20.51 -23.29
CA SER A 2 3.16 21.48 -22.42
C SER A 2 2.06 20.82 -21.60
N THR A 3 1.77 21.36 -20.42
CA THR A 3 0.75 20.88 -19.48
C THR A 3 -0.61 20.65 -20.16
N ASP A 4 -0.93 21.43 -21.19
CA ASP A 4 -2.15 21.29 -21.99
C ASP A 4 -2.24 20.01 -22.84
N LYS A 5 -1.12 19.46 -23.30
CA LYS A 5 -1.11 18.18 -24.03
C LYS A 5 -1.29 16.97 -23.10
N PHE A 6 -1.00 17.15 -21.84
CA PHE A 6 -1.09 16.17 -20.77
C PHE A 6 -2.55 15.78 -20.46
N ILE A 7 -3.43 16.79 -20.30
CA ILE A 7 -4.86 16.60 -19.97
C ILE A 7 -5.67 16.09 -21.21
N LYS A 8 -5.17 16.32 -22.42
CA LYS A 8 -5.85 15.91 -23.67
C LYS A 8 -5.72 14.41 -23.99
N ASN A 9 -4.77 13.68 -23.42
CA ASN A 9 -4.66 12.23 -23.64
C ASN A 9 -5.47 11.47 -22.60
N LYS A 10 -6.69 11.06 -22.95
CA LYS A 10 -7.63 10.33 -22.07
C LYS A 10 -6.99 9.10 -21.39
N THR A 11 -6.17 8.35 -22.11
CA THR A 11 -5.50 7.15 -21.58
C THR A 11 -4.54 7.50 -20.44
N VAL A 12 -3.72 8.54 -20.60
CA VAL A 12 -2.77 8.98 -19.57
C VAL A 12 -3.51 9.49 -18.33
N LEU A 13 -4.59 10.26 -18.52
CA LEU A 13 -5.41 10.77 -17.43
C LEU A 13 -6.10 9.63 -16.68
N ILE A 14 -6.69 8.66 -17.37
CA ILE A 14 -7.31 7.48 -16.77
C ILE A 14 -6.27 6.69 -15.97
N THR A 15 -5.08 6.45 -16.54
CA THR A 15 -3.99 5.75 -15.85
C THR A 15 -3.58 6.49 -14.56
N LEU A 16 -3.45 7.82 -14.60
CA LEU A 16 -3.09 8.62 -13.43
C LEU A 16 -4.17 8.55 -12.34
N ILE A 17 -5.44 8.74 -12.71
CA ILE A 17 -6.56 8.67 -11.76
C ILE A 17 -6.66 7.27 -11.14
N SER A 18 -6.52 6.22 -11.96
CA SER A 18 -6.55 4.83 -11.47
C SER A 18 -5.38 4.54 -10.54
N ALA A 19 -4.18 5.02 -10.87
CA ALA A 19 -3.01 4.89 -9.99
C ALA A 19 -3.24 5.57 -8.63
N CYS A 20 -3.79 6.79 -8.64
CA CYS A 20 -4.15 7.50 -7.41
C CYS A 20 -5.18 6.72 -6.57
N ALA A 21 -6.25 6.25 -7.19
CA ALA A 21 -7.30 5.49 -6.50
C ALA A 21 -6.76 4.17 -5.91
N ILE A 22 -5.93 3.43 -6.66
CA ILE A 22 -5.26 2.21 -6.21
C ILE A 22 -4.45 2.47 -4.96
N VAL A 23 -3.62 3.51 -4.96
CA VAL A 23 -2.74 3.84 -3.84
C VAL A 23 -3.52 4.33 -2.63
N ILE A 24 -4.58 5.14 -2.82
CA ILE A 24 -5.49 5.58 -1.75
C ILE A 24 -6.09 4.36 -1.03
N VAL A 25 -6.67 3.43 -1.78
CA VAL A 25 -7.30 2.24 -1.21
C VAL A 25 -6.27 1.36 -0.49
N SER A 26 -5.19 1.01 -1.18
CA SER A 26 -4.20 0.08 -0.67
C SER A 26 -3.51 0.57 0.60
N LEU A 27 -2.97 1.79 0.57
CA LEU A 27 -2.26 2.38 1.70
C LEU A 27 -3.21 2.88 2.79
N GLY A 28 -4.38 3.40 2.40
CA GLY A 28 -5.39 3.87 3.34
C GLY A 28 -5.86 2.75 4.26
N ILE A 29 -6.28 1.61 3.71
CA ILE A 29 -6.70 0.44 4.49
C ILE A 29 -5.56 -0.04 5.39
N ARG A 30 -4.36 -0.17 4.82
CA ARG A 30 -3.19 -0.63 5.59
C ARG A 30 -2.91 0.24 6.81
N GLN A 31 -3.05 1.56 6.70
CA GLN A 31 -2.77 2.51 7.78
C GLN A 31 -3.68 2.30 9.01
N THR A 32 -4.87 1.77 8.81
CA THR A 32 -5.89 1.68 9.86
C THR A 32 -5.93 0.35 10.61
N PHE A 33 -5.14 -0.65 10.21
CA PHE A 33 -5.15 -1.95 10.90
C PHE A 33 -4.87 -1.86 12.40
N GLY A 34 -4.07 -0.90 12.86
CA GLY A 34 -3.83 -0.67 14.27
C GLY A 34 -5.10 -0.36 15.08
N MET A 35 -6.14 0.21 14.44
CA MET A 35 -7.40 0.57 15.07
C MET A 35 -8.28 -0.65 15.40
N PHE A 36 -8.05 -1.78 14.74
CA PHE A 36 -8.81 -3.03 14.93
C PHE A 36 -8.25 -3.91 16.07
N TYR A 37 -7.13 -3.52 16.70
CA TYR A 37 -6.46 -4.38 17.68
C TYR A 37 -7.38 -4.83 18.80
N PHE A 38 -8.17 -3.92 19.37
CA PHE A 38 -9.01 -4.24 20.52
C PHE A 38 -10.16 -5.19 20.14
N ASP A 39 -10.77 -4.98 18.99
CA ASP A 39 -11.81 -5.87 18.47
C ASP A 39 -11.23 -7.28 18.23
N PHE A 40 -10.06 -7.37 17.56
CA PHE A 40 -9.37 -8.65 17.34
C PHE A 40 -8.90 -9.31 18.64
N SER A 41 -8.49 -8.53 19.63
CA SER A 41 -8.11 -9.06 20.95
C SER A 41 -9.30 -9.61 21.72
N THR A 42 -10.44 -8.90 21.69
CA THR A 42 -11.64 -9.27 22.43
C THR A 42 -12.36 -10.46 21.79
N ASP A 43 -12.58 -10.41 20.48
CA ASP A 43 -13.42 -11.38 19.78
C ASP A 43 -12.64 -12.60 19.30
N LEU A 44 -11.37 -12.43 18.90
CA LEU A 44 -10.53 -13.49 18.34
C LEU A 44 -9.43 -13.97 19.30
N GLY A 45 -9.28 -13.33 20.47
CA GLY A 45 -8.23 -13.66 21.41
C GLY A 45 -6.80 -13.37 20.92
N ILE A 46 -6.63 -12.45 19.96
CA ILE A 46 -5.33 -12.11 19.40
C ILE A 46 -4.51 -11.30 20.40
N THR A 47 -3.36 -11.83 20.78
CA THR A 47 -2.45 -11.14 21.70
C THR A 47 -1.71 -9.99 20.97
N LEU A 48 -1.27 -8.98 21.75
CA LEU A 48 -0.48 -7.86 21.21
C LEU A 48 0.80 -8.35 20.49
N SER A 49 1.41 -9.42 20.99
CA SER A 49 2.59 -10.03 20.36
C SER A 49 2.26 -10.63 18.99
N GLN A 50 1.16 -11.36 18.87
CA GLN A 50 0.71 -11.93 17.58
C GLN A 50 0.34 -10.82 16.58
N PHE A 51 -0.35 -9.78 17.06
CA PHE A 51 -0.71 -8.62 16.27
C PHE A 51 0.52 -7.88 15.74
N GLY A 52 1.47 -7.55 16.62
CA GLY A 52 2.73 -6.90 16.24
C GLY A 52 3.57 -7.76 15.28
N PHE A 53 3.63 -9.09 15.52
CA PHE A 53 4.30 -10.03 14.63
C PHE A 53 3.67 -10.05 13.23
N ALA A 54 2.33 -10.11 13.14
CA ALA A 54 1.63 -10.12 11.86
C ALA A 54 1.89 -8.84 11.05
N LEU A 55 1.84 -7.66 11.69
CA LEU A 55 2.12 -6.39 11.03
C LEU A 55 3.61 -6.23 10.67
N GLY A 56 4.52 -6.74 11.51
CA GLY A 56 5.95 -6.79 11.18
C GLY A 56 6.23 -7.68 9.97
N LEU A 57 5.60 -8.88 9.93
CA LEU A 57 5.69 -9.79 8.79
C LEU A 57 5.10 -9.17 7.52
N GLN A 58 3.97 -8.45 7.63
CA GLN A 58 3.37 -7.70 6.54
C GLN A 58 4.36 -6.71 5.91
N MET A 59 5.06 -5.94 6.74
CA MET A 59 6.06 -4.97 6.28
C MET A 59 7.24 -5.64 5.60
N PHE A 60 7.73 -6.71 6.18
CA PHE A 60 8.84 -7.48 5.62
C PHE A 60 8.48 -8.05 4.25
N LEU A 61 7.31 -8.69 4.13
CA LEU A 61 6.85 -9.28 2.87
C LEU A 61 6.52 -8.22 1.81
N TRP A 62 5.97 -7.07 2.20
CA TRP A 62 5.81 -5.94 1.29
C TRP A 62 7.12 -5.57 0.61
N GLY A 63 8.19 -5.36 1.40
CA GLY A 63 9.51 -5.05 0.88
C GLY A 63 10.10 -6.18 0.03
N ALA A 64 10.00 -7.44 0.51
CA ALA A 64 10.56 -8.60 -0.15
C ALA A 64 9.89 -8.90 -1.51
N PHE A 65 8.58 -8.68 -1.64
CA PHE A 65 7.83 -8.96 -2.85
C PHE A 65 7.75 -7.79 -3.84
N ALA A 66 8.05 -6.56 -3.42
CA ALA A 66 8.04 -5.40 -4.31
C ALA A 66 8.93 -5.58 -5.57
N PRO A 67 10.17 -6.12 -5.51
CA PRO A 67 10.97 -6.40 -6.69
C PRO A 67 10.34 -7.43 -7.63
N TRP A 68 9.69 -8.47 -7.10
CA TRP A 68 9.01 -9.49 -7.90
C TRP A 68 7.83 -8.90 -8.69
N PHE A 69 7.03 -8.04 -8.06
CA PHE A 69 5.98 -7.30 -8.74
C PHE A 69 6.55 -6.31 -9.78
N GLY A 70 7.75 -5.76 -9.54
CA GLY A 70 8.49 -4.99 -10.54
C GLY A 70 8.76 -5.81 -11.80
N VAL A 71 9.33 -7.01 -11.66
CA VAL A 71 9.59 -7.94 -12.79
C VAL A 71 8.29 -8.30 -13.53
N ILE A 72 7.19 -8.60 -12.79
CA ILE A 72 5.89 -8.86 -13.39
C ILE A 72 5.41 -7.64 -14.20
N THR A 73 5.60 -6.43 -13.65
CA THR A 73 5.22 -5.17 -14.31
C THR A 73 5.99 -4.95 -15.61
N ASP A 74 7.28 -5.24 -15.63
CA ASP A 74 8.11 -5.05 -16.82
C ASP A 74 7.80 -6.10 -17.90
N LYS A 75 7.48 -7.33 -17.50
CA LYS A 75 7.19 -8.43 -18.43
C LYS A 75 5.75 -8.43 -18.94
N TYR A 76 4.79 -8.20 -18.08
CA TYR A 76 3.37 -8.38 -18.39
C TYR A 76 2.54 -7.08 -18.30
N GLY A 77 3.14 -6.00 -17.78
CA GLY A 77 2.48 -4.71 -17.56
C GLY A 77 1.96 -4.56 -16.13
N GLY A 78 1.85 -3.28 -15.71
CA GLY A 78 1.47 -2.94 -14.33
C GLY A 78 0.05 -3.38 -13.94
N HIS A 79 -0.87 -3.46 -14.90
CA HIS A 79 -2.24 -3.93 -14.65
C HIS A 79 -2.29 -5.35 -14.09
N ILE A 80 -1.44 -6.28 -14.60
CA ILE A 80 -1.37 -7.65 -14.10
C ILE A 80 -0.78 -7.69 -12.69
N ALA A 81 0.30 -6.95 -12.46
CA ALA A 81 0.92 -6.87 -11.14
C ALA A 81 -0.06 -6.37 -10.08
N VAL A 82 -0.75 -5.26 -10.35
CA VAL A 82 -1.74 -4.69 -9.42
C VAL A 82 -2.94 -5.61 -9.25
N PHE A 83 -3.43 -6.25 -10.31
CA PHE A 83 -4.52 -7.21 -10.24
C PHE A 83 -4.19 -8.37 -9.30
N ILE A 84 -3.02 -9.01 -9.49
CA ILE A 84 -2.54 -10.09 -8.62
C ILE A 84 -2.43 -9.60 -7.17
N GLY A 85 -1.88 -8.41 -6.95
CA GLY A 85 -1.78 -7.80 -5.64
C GLY A 85 -3.16 -7.64 -4.98
N PHE A 86 -4.15 -7.10 -5.67
CA PHE A 86 -5.51 -6.96 -5.12
C PHE A 86 -6.21 -8.30 -4.90
N VAL A 87 -5.93 -9.32 -5.68
CA VAL A 87 -6.43 -10.70 -5.40
C VAL A 87 -5.90 -11.18 -4.05
N PHE A 88 -4.60 -11.06 -3.79
CA PHE A 88 -4.02 -11.41 -2.49
C PHE A 88 -4.60 -10.54 -1.35
N TYR A 89 -4.80 -9.24 -1.60
CA TYR A 89 -5.38 -8.33 -0.62
C TYR A 89 -6.80 -8.75 -0.23
N LEU A 90 -7.64 -9.04 -1.23
CA LEU A 90 -9.01 -9.48 -1.03
C LEU A 90 -9.08 -10.77 -0.23
N PHE A 91 -8.29 -11.78 -0.62
CA PHE A 91 -8.22 -13.02 0.14
C PHE A 91 -7.71 -12.82 1.56
N GLY A 92 -6.73 -11.93 1.76
CA GLY A 92 -6.23 -11.56 3.09
C GLY A 92 -7.32 -10.99 3.99
N ILE A 93 -8.16 -10.10 3.47
CA ILE A 93 -9.29 -9.54 4.24
C ILE A 93 -10.36 -10.61 4.48
N LEU A 94 -10.72 -11.42 3.47
CA LEU A 94 -11.78 -12.42 3.60
C LEU A 94 -11.43 -13.51 4.62
N ILE A 95 -10.16 -13.89 4.73
CA ILE A 95 -9.70 -14.82 5.78
C ILE A 95 -9.93 -14.25 7.17
N LEU A 96 -9.76 -12.94 7.37
CA LEU A 96 -9.98 -12.30 8.68
C LEU A 96 -11.43 -12.32 9.13
N VAL A 97 -12.37 -12.32 8.19
CA VAL A 97 -13.81 -12.34 8.48
C VAL A 97 -14.36 -13.77 8.52
N SER A 98 -13.53 -14.78 8.23
CA SER A 98 -14.00 -16.17 8.24
C SER A 98 -14.25 -16.69 9.66
N GLU A 99 -15.25 -17.56 9.82
CA GLU A 99 -15.60 -18.20 11.11
C GLU A 99 -14.46 -19.05 11.72
N TYR A 100 -13.46 -19.42 10.94
CA TYR A 100 -12.32 -20.23 11.39
C TYR A 100 -11.14 -19.38 11.86
N ASN A 101 -11.36 -18.09 12.20
CA ASN A 101 -10.27 -17.17 12.50
C ASN A 101 -9.55 -17.52 13.81
N THR A 102 -8.42 -18.20 13.67
CA THR A 102 -7.46 -18.45 14.74
C THR A 102 -6.22 -17.59 14.55
N GLY A 103 -5.34 -17.53 15.54
CA GLY A 103 -4.09 -16.77 15.43
C GLY A 103 -3.25 -17.07 14.18
N LEU A 104 -3.31 -18.32 13.65
CA LEU A 104 -2.63 -18.69 12.41
C LEU A 104 -3.30 -18.03 11.18
N TYR A 105 -4.62 -18.07 11.08
CA TYR A 105 -5.36 -17.42 9.99
C TYR A 105 -5.17 -15.90 10.04
N PHE A 106 -5.13 -15.32 11.22
CA PHE A 106 -4.84 -13.90 11.43
C PHE A 106 -3.47 -13.52 10.85
N VAL A 107 -2.41 -14.25 11.22
CA VAL A 107 -1.05 -14.00 10.71
C VAL A 107 -0.97 -14.24 9.20
N THR A 108 -1.67 -15.26 8.69
CA THR A 108 -1.72 -15.53 7.25
C THR A 108 -2.46 -14.43 6.48
N GLY A 109 -3.60 -13.96 6.98
CA GLY A 109 -4.40 -12.91 6.33
C GLY A 109 -3.66 -11.56 6.33
N ILE A 110 -3.42 -10.98 7.51
CA ILE A 110 -2.77 -9.66 7.64
C ILE A 110 -1.28 -9.73 7.28
N GLY A 111 -0.57 -10.72 7.83
CA GLY A 111 0.88 -10.77 7.68
C GLY A 111 1.31 -11.19 6.29
N VAL A 112 0.84 -12.36 5.83
CA VAL A 112 1.33 -12.96 4.57
C VAL A 112 0.60 -12.39 3.37
N LEU A 113 -0.71 -12.58 3.28
CA LEU A 113 -1.46 -12.25 2.07
C LEU A 113 -1.48 -10.75 1.79
N ILE A 114 -1.80 -9.93 2.80
CA ILE A 114 -1.79 -8.48 2.63
C ILE A 114 -0.35 -7.95 2.49
N GLY A 115 0.64 -8.56 3.15
CA GLY A 115 2.04 -8.20 2.96
C GLY A 115 2.52 -8.38 1.52
N VAL A 116 2.24 -9.55 0.92
CA VAL A 116 2.52 -9.80 -0.50
C VAL A 116 1.73 -8.84 -1.39
N ALA A 117 0.44 -8.63 -1.11
CA ALA A 117 -0.44 -7.74 -1.86
C ALA A 117 0.11 -6.32 -1.98
N LEU A 118 0.62 -5.77 -0.89
CA LEU A 118 1.21 -4.43 -0.85
C LEU A 118 2.43 -4.29 -1.76
N GLY A 119 3.19 -5.37 -2.01
CA GLY A 119 4.26 -5.37 -3.00
C GLY A 119 3.80 -4.97 -4.40
N GLY A 120 2.57 -5.35 -4.77
CA GLY A 120 1.97 -5.05 -6.08
C GLY A 120 1.04 -3.83 -6.11
N THR A 121 0.41 -3.49 -4.99
CA THR A 121 -0.66 -2.46 -4.95
C THR A 121 -0.26 -1.15 -4.29
N ALA A 122 0.80 -1.15 -3.48
CA ALA A 122 1.28 0.06 -2.83
C ALA A 122 1.90 1.04 -3.85
N ILE A 123 2.75 1.93 -3.41
CA ILE A 123 3.21 3.08 -4.19
C ILE A 123 4.12 2.70 -5.38
N SER A 124 4.95 1.64 -5.24
CA SER A 124 6.04 1.32 -6.17
C SER A 124 5.56 1.05 -7.60
N ILE A 125 4.56 0.18 -7.76
CA ILE A 125 4.06 -0.22 -9.08
C ILE A 125 3.22 0.89 -9.73
N PRO A 126 2.20 1.50 -9.07
CA PRO A 126 1.45 2.60 -9.65
C PRO A 126 2.32 3.78 -10.08
N VAL A 127 3.30 4.17 -9.25
CA VAL A 127 4.26 5.24 -9.57
C VAL A 127 5.12 4.86 -10.78
N SER A 128 5.66 3.63 -10.83
CA SER A 128 6.47 3.16 -11.95
C SER A 128 5.69 3.20 -13.26
N VAL A 129 4.43 2.74 -13.27
CA VAL A 129 3.58 2.75 -14.47
C VAL A 129 3.29 4.19 -14.91
N VAL A 130 2.90 5.07 -14.01
CA VAL A 130 2.63 6.48 -14.32
C VAL A 130 3.90 7.14 -14.85
N ALA A 131 5.04 6.94 -14.20
CA ALA A 131 6.32 7.52 -14.62
C ALA A 131 6.71 7.17 -16.08
N LYS A 132 6.30 5.99 -16.57
CA LYS A 132 6.57 5.53 -17.95
C LYS A 132 5.73 6.27 -19.02
N HIS A 133 4.67 6.98 -18.63
CA HIS A 133 3.83 7.78 -19.52
C HIS A 133 4.33 9.23 -19.71
N PHE A 134 5.28 9.68 -18.90
CA PHE A 134 5.70 11.08 -18.85
C PHE A 134 7.17 11.25 -19.25
N HIS A 135 7.46 12.32 -19.97
CA HIS A 135 8.83 12.78 -20.22
C HIS A 135 9.34 13.58 -19.02
N ASP A 136 10.65 13.74 -18.92
CA ASP A 136 11.41 14.22 -17.75
C ASP A 136 10.82 15.46 -17.04
N SER A 137 10.32 16.46 -17.79
CA SER A 137 9.80 17.70 -17.20
C SER A 137 8.51 17.53 -16.37
N ASN A 138 7.65 16.56 -16.73
CA ASN A 138 6.36 16.35 -16.06
C ASN A 138 6.32 15.03 -15.24
N ARG A 139 7.36 14.22 -15.36
CA ARG A 139 7.47 12.92 -14.68
C ARG A 139 7.48 13.10 -13.17
N THR A 140 8.25 14.04 -12.66
CA THR A 140 8.34 14.34 -11.22
C THR A 140 6.99 14.79 -10.66
N VAL A 141 6.26 15.65 -11.39
CA VAL A 141 4.93 16.10 -10.97
C VAL A 141 3.94 14.93 -10.93
N ALA A 142 3.94 14.07 -11.94
CA ALA A 142 3.07 12.92 -11.98
C ALA A 142 3.34 11.92 -10.83
N ILE A 143 4.62 11.68 -10.52
CA ILE A 143 5.04 10.88 -9.36
C ILE A 143 4.56 11.54 -8.07
N GLY A 144 4.74 12.84 -7.92
CA GLY A 144 4.29 13.61 -6.75
C GLY A 144 2.77 13.49 -6.54
N ILE A 145 1.97 13.59 -7.61
CA ILE A 145 0.50 13.44 -7.54
C ILE A 145 0.11 12.05 -7.00
N VAL A 146 0.71 10.97 -7.50
CA VAL A 146 0.40 9.61 -7.03
C VAL A 146 0.85 9.42 -5.57
N THR A 147 2.01 9.96 -5.20
CA THR A 147 2.51 9.90 -3.83
C THR A 147 1.62 10.69 -2.86
N ALA A 148 1.21 11.90 -3.25
CA ALA A 148 0.26 12.71 -2.48
C ALA A 148 -1.10 12.03 -2.34
N ALA A 149 -1.56 11.30 -3.38
CA ALA A 149 -2.80 10.51 -3.31
C ALA A 149 -2.70 9.41 -2.24
N GLY A 150 -1.55 8.73 -2.11
CA GLY A 150 -1.32 7.77 -1.01
C GLY A 150 -1.40 8.42 0.37
N SER A 151 -0.80 9.59 0.50
CA SER A 151 -0.87 10.39 1.74
C SER A 151 -2.29 10.88 2.03
N PHE A 152 -3.08 11.21 1.00
CA PHE A 152 -4.50 11.49 1.15
C PHE A 152 -5.27 10.27 1.66
N GLY A 153 -4.93 9.06 1.20
CA GLY A 153 -5.44 7.81 1.76
C GLY A 153 -5.17 7.70 3.27
N TYR A 154 -3.94 7.99 3.69
CA TYR A 154 -3.59 8.02 5.12
C TYR A 154 -4.38 9.07 5.92
N PHE A 155 -4.70 10.21 5.31
CA PHE A 155 -5.48 11.27 5.97
C PHE A 155 -6.95 10.87 6.17
N VAL A 156 -7.60 10.33 5.14
CA VAL A 156 -9.06 10.07 5.16
C VAL A 156 -9.41 8.75 5.83
N SER A 157 -8.57 7.71 5.66
CA SER A 157 -8.93 6.36 6.10
C SER A 157 -9.14 6.22 7.61
N PRO A 158 -8.38 6.86 8.52
CA PRO A 158 -8.64 6.72 9.96
C PRO A 158 -10.03 7.27 10.36
N VAL A 159 -10.45 8.39 9.77
CA VAL A 159 -11.77 8.99 10.00
C VAL A 159 -12.88 8.04 9.53
N PHE A 160 -12.74 7.54 8.29
CA PHE A 160 -13.68 6.59 7.71
C PHE A 160 -13.74 5.28 8.52
N THR A 161 -12.59 4.72 8.90
CA THR A 161 -12.49 3.48 9.67
C THR A 161 -13.16 3.64 11.03
N ARG A 162 -12.89 4.74 11.74
CA ARG A 162 -13.53 5.01 13.03
C ARG A 162 -15.06 5.06 12.92
N TYR A 163 -15.56 5.80 11.93
CA TYR A 163 -17.00 5.85 11.67
C TYR A 163 -17.57 4.45 11.40
N SER A 164 -16.93 3.69 10.52
CA SER A 164 -17.38 2.35 10.16
C SER A 164 -17.33 1.36 11.33
N LEU A 165 -16.28 1.40 12.16
CA LEU A 165 -16.15 0.56 13.35
C LEU A 165 -17.29 0.80 14.36
N VAL A 166 -17.66 2.07 14.58
CA VAL A 166 -18.74 2.43 15.51
C VAL A 166 -20.11 2.01 15.01
N GLU A 167 -20.38 2.25 13.72
CA GLU A 167 -21.71 2.03 13.14
C GLU A 167 -21.97 0.58 12.73
N PHE A 168 -20.93 -0.12 12.24
CA PHE A 168 -21.09 -1.43 11.61
C PHE A 168 -20.31 -2.56 12.29
N GLY A 169 -19.43 -2.24 13.24
CA GLY A 169 -18.50 -3.20 13.83
C GLY A 169 -17.32 -3.55 12.90
N TRP A 170 -16.36 -4.30 13.44
CA TRP A 170 -15.11 -4.59 12.75
C TRP A 170 -15.26 -5.54 11.55
N GLU A 171 -16.13 -6.56 11.64
CA GLU A 171 -16.37 -7.51 10.56
C GLU A 171 -16.92 -6.83 9.31
N ASN A 172 -18.00 -6.04 9.49
CA ASN A 172 -18.60 -5.31 8.39
C ASN A 172 -17.68 -4.21 7.84
N THR A 173 -16.86 -3.60 8.69
CA THR A 173 -15.83 -2.64 8.25
C THR A 173 -14.81 -3.32 7.34
N LEU A 174 -14.37 -4.54 7.67
CA LEU A 174 -13.49 -5.32 6.81
C LEU A 174 -14.18 -5.75 5.50
N LEU A 175 -15.47 -6.07 5.53
CA LEU A 175 -16.25 -6.35 4.31
C LEU A 175 -16.39 -5.11 3.41
N ILE A 176 -16.55 -3.92 3.98
CA ILE A 176 -16.53 -2.65 3.23
C ILE A 176 -15.13 -2.46 2.60
N PHE A 177 -14.05 -2.75 3.33
CA PHE A 177 -12.70 -2.72 2.77
C PHE A 177 -12.52 -3.74 1.65
N ALA A 178 -13.06 -4.96 1.81
CA ALA A 178 -13.07 -5.96 0.75
C ALA A 178 -13.79 -5.46 -0.51
N ALA A 179 -14.89 -4.72 -0.37
CA ALA A 179 -15.58 -4.10 -1.51
C ALA A 179 -14.71 -3.02 -2.19
N PHE A 180 -13.99 -2.18 -1.45
CA PHE A 180 -13.04 -1.23 -2.04
C PHE A 180 -11.89 -1.92 -2.76
N VAL A 181 -11.34 -2.99 -2.17
CA VAL A 181 -10.29 -3.81 -2.78
C VAL A 181 -10.80 -4.51 -4.05
N ALA A 182 -12.04 -5.03 -4.03
CA ALA A 182 -12.68 -5.62 -5.21
C ALA A 182 -12.89 -4.58 -6.32
N ALA A 183 -13.27 -3.33 -5.99
CA ALA A 183 -13.30 -2.24 -6.96
C ALA A 183 -11.89 -1.94 -7.51
N GLY A 184 -10.84 -2.09 -6.70
CA GLY A 184 -9.45 -1.99 -7.10
C GLY A 184 -9.04 -2.99 -8.20
N LEU A 185 -9.63 -4.20 -8.22
CA LEU A 185 -9.43 -5.18 -9.29
C LEU A 185 -9.86 -4.62 -10.67
N PHE A 186 -10.95 -3.89 -10.73
CA PHE A 186 -11.41 -3.24 -11.97
C PHE A 186 -10.49 -2.06 -12.33
N LEU A 187 -10.07 -1.27 -11.34
CA LEU A 187 -9.15 -0.15 -11.55
C LEU A 187 -7.77 -0.61 -12.07
N ALA A 188 -7.34 -1.83 -11.70
CA ALA A 188 -6.09 -2.40 -12.20
C ALA A 188 -6.08 -2.46 -13.74
N PHE A 189 -7.19 -2.82 -14.39
CA PHE A 189 -7.28 -2.87 -15.86
C PHE A 189 -7.24 -1.50 -16.52
N CYS A 190 -7.55 -0.43 -15.78
CA CYS A 190 -7.42 0.95 -16.25
C CYS A 190 -5.97 1.46 -16.17
N LEU A 191 -5.09 0.73 -15.45
CA LEU A 191 -3.67 1.08 -15.30
C LEU A 191 -2.88 0.59 -16.52
N THR A 192 -2.93 1.34 -17.61
CA THR A 192 -2.28 0.96 -18.86
C THR A 192 -0.76 1.18 -18.77
N THR A 193 0.02 0.27 -19.35
CA THR A 193 1.47 0.43 -19.51
C THR A 193 1.79 0.62 -21.02
N PRO A 194 2.63 1.58 -21.41
CA PRO A 194 2.96 1.79 -22.82
C PRO A 194 3.58 0.53 -23.44
N LYS A 195 3.10 0.11 -24.62
CA LYS A 195 3.51 -1.15 -25.27
C LYS A 195 5.01 -1.22 -25.61
N ASN A 196 5.62 -0.09 -25.86
CA ASN A 196 7.07 0.02 -26.15
C ASN A 196 7.97 -0.21 -24.94
N VAL A 197 7.39 -0.37 -23.73
CA VAL A 197 8.12 -0.60 -22.48
C VAL A 197 7.85 -2.00 -21.92
N VAL A 198 6.74 -2.63 -22.32
CA VAL A 198 6.38 -4.01 -21.91
C VAL A 198 7.14 -4.99 -22.80
N GLY A 199 7.92 -5.88 -22.19
CA GLY A 199 8.70 -6.90 -22.93
C GLY A 199 9.85 -6.36 -23.76
N GLY A 200 10.17 -5.07 -23.63
CA GLY A 200 11.36 -4.50 -24.24
C GLY A 200 12.60 -5.19 -23.66
N LYS A 201 13.39 -5.87 -24.50
CA LYS A 201 14.74 -6.24 -24.14
C LYS A 201 15.47 -4.93 -23.83
N THR A 202 15.82 -4.70 -22.57
CA THR A 202 16.92 -3.81 -22.26
C THR A 202 18.17 -4.48 -22.85
N ASP A 203 19.02 -3.73 -23.52
CA ASP A 203 20.29 -4.23 -24.13
C ASP A 203 21.23 -4.87 -23.07
N ASP A 204 20.92 -4.76 -21.80
CA ASP A 204 21.49 -5.52 -20.71
C ASP A 204 20.54 -6.66 -20.32
N ASP A 205 20.88 -7.89 -20.69
CA ASP A 205 20.27 -9.14 -20.22
C ASP A 205 20.54 -9.39 -18.70
N GLN A 206 20.57 -8.31 -17.90
CA GLN A 206 20.88 -8.36 -16.48
C GLN A 206 19.74 -9.06 -15.70
N THR A 207 20.08 -10.14 -15.03
CA THR A 207 19.10 -10.81 -14.16
C THR A 207 18.77 -9.95 -12.93
N ALA A 208 17.58 -10.12 -12.37
CA ALA A 208 17.17 -9.41 -11.13
C ALA A 208 18.18 -9.60 -9.98
N LEU A 209 18.86 -10.76 -9.94
CA LEU A 209 19.88 -11.07 -8.95
C LEU A 209 21.17 -10.27 -9.19
N GLU A 210 21.58 -10.10 -10.45
CA GLU A 210 22.75 -9.30 -10.82
C GLU A 210 22.53 -7.83 -10.52
N ALA A 211 21.34 -7.30 -10.86
CA ALA A 211 20.94 -5.93 -10.53
C ALA A 211 20.92 -5.69 -9.02
N LEU A 212 20.42 -6.65 -8.23
CA LEU A 212 20.45 -6.57 -6.77
C LEU A 212 21.89 -6.58 -6.23
N LYS A 213 22.76 -7.43 -6.77
CA LYS A 213 24.17 -7.50 -6.37
C LYS A 213 24.91 -6.21 -6.70
N GLU A 214 24.65 -5.61 -7.85
CA GLU A 214 25.21 -4.32 -8.23
C GLU A 214 24.72 -3.20 -7.30
N ALA A 215 23.43 -3.15 -7.01
CA ALA A 215 22.84 -2.20 -6.07
C ALA A 215 23.45 -2.31 -4.67
N LEU A 216 23.63 -3.53 -4.14
CA LEU A 216 24.25 -3.78 -2.84
C LEU A 216 25.75 -3.44 -2.78
N ASN A 217 26.44 -3.38 -3.92
CA ASN A 217 27.82 -2.92 -4.00
C ASN A 217 27.94 -1.38 -4.08
N ASN A 218 26.85 -0.69 -4.32
CA ASN A 218 26.83 0.78 -4.41
C ASN A 218 26.58 1.41 -3.03
N LYS A 219 27.57 2.09 -2.47
CA LYS A 219 27.47 2.73 -1.16
C LYS A 219 26.34 3.76 -1.07
N SER A 220 26.09 4.53 -2.12
CA SER A 220 25.00 5.51 -2.16
C SER A 220 23.64 4.84 -2.07
N TYR A 221 23.47 3.69 -2.73
CA TYR A 221 22.24 2.88 -2.63
C TYR A 221 22.03 2.35 -1.21
N ILE A 222 23.11 1.85 -0.56
CA ILE A 222 23.03 1.36 0.82
C ILE A 222 22.62 2.48 1.78
N TYR A 223 23.25 3.67 1.70
CA TYR A 223 22.89 4.80 2.56
C TYR A 223 21.46 5.27 2.33
N LEU A 224 21.00 5.31 1.07
CA LEU A 224 19.62 5.63 0.75
C LEU A 224 18.65 4.59 1.34
N THR A 225 18.96 3.31 1.21
CA THR A 225 18.17 2.20 1.77
C THR A 225 18.08 2.28 3.29
N LEU A 226 19.19 2.57 3.98
CA LEU A 226 19.19 2.78 5.43
C LEU A 226 18.34 3.98 5.85
N GLY A 227 18.38 5.07 5.10
CA GLY A 227 17.51 6.23 5.34
C GLY A 227 16.02 5.88 5.21
N PHE A 228 15.64 5.17 4.15
CA PHE A 228 14.27 4.68 3.97
C PHE A 228 13.85 3.65 5.01
N PHE A 229 14.76 2.80 5.47
CA PHE A 229 14.50 1.86 6.57
C PHE A 229 14.07 2.60 7.84
N VAL A 230 14.80 3.65 8.24
CA VAL A 230 14.44 4.44 9.43
C VAL A 230 13.07 5.11 9.26
N CYS A 231 12.79 5.67 8.09
CA CYS A 231 11.47 6.25 7.77
C CYS A 231 10.35 5.20 7.89
N GLY A 232 10.54 4.02 7.27
CA GLY A 232 9.58 2.91 7.34
C GLY A 232 9.34 2.44 8.77
N TRP A 233 10.40 2.35 9.58
CA TRP A 233 10.33 1.98 10.99
C TRP A 233 9.44 2.94 11.79
N HIS A 234 9.62 4.26 11.64
CA HIS A 234 8.81 5.26 12.32
C HIS A 234 7.32 5.14 11.96
N ILE A 235 7.01 5.07 10.67
CA ILE A 235 5.62 4.97 10.22
C ILE A 235 4.96 3.68 10.73
N ALA A 236 5.67 2.56 10.67
CA ALA A 236 5.17 1.27 11.14
C ALA A 236 4.89 1.29 12.65
N LEU A 237 5.84 1.82 13.44
CA LEU A 237 5.71 1.91 14.89
C LEU A 237 4.50 2.76 15.29
N VAL A 238 4.36 3.93 14.71
CA VAL A 238 3.27 4.85 15.01
C VAL A 238 1.93 4.26 14.60
N ALA A 239 1.78 3.76 13.37
CA ALA A 239 0.53 3.20 12.88
C ALA A 239 0.06 1.97 13.66
N THR A 240 1.00 1.16 14.18
CA THR A 240 0.69 -0.07 14.89
C THR A 240 0.43 0.15 16.38
N HIS A 241 1.27 0.94 17.04
CA HIS A 241 1.29 1.00 18.51
C HIS A 241 0.57 2.23 19.10
N ILE A 242 0.39 3.31 18.34
CA ILE A 242 -0.31 4.49 18.85
C ILE A 242 -1.77 4.19 19.21
N PRO A 243 -2.57 3.45 18.41
CA PRO A 243 -3.94 3.10 18.79
C PRO A 243 -3.99 2.35 20.13
N VAL A 244 -3.09 1.38 20.31
CA VAL A 244 -2.99 0.60 21.56
C VAL A 244 -2.61 1.49 22.75
N TYR A 245 -1.58 2.33 22.57
CA TYR A 245 -1.12 3.24 23.62
C TYR A 245 -2.20 4.24 24.06
N ILE A 246 -2.95 4.82 23.12
CA ILE A 246 -4.04 5.76 23.40
C ILE A 246 -5.11 5.09 24.27
N ASN A 247 -5.51 3.87 23.90
CA ASN A 247 -6.53 3.13 24.64
C ASN A 247 -6.01 2.72 26.04
N ASP A 248 -4.80 2.18 26.17
CA ASP A 248 -4.20 1.78 27.45
C ASP A 248 -4.08 2.95 28.44
N ARG A 249 -3.99 4.17 27.94
CA ARG A 249 -3.97 5.40 28.76
C ARG A 249 -5.37 5.94 29.06
N GLY A 250 -6.42 5.30 28.58
CA GLY A 250 -7.80 5.77 28.72
C GLY A 250 -8.08 7.10 28.01
N LEU A 251 -7.26 7.43 26.98
CA LEU A 251 -7.45 8.63 26.18
C LEU A 251 -8.58 8.41 25.17
N PRO A 252 -9.31 9.47 24.78
CA PRO A 252 -10.38 9.34 23.82
C PRO A 252 -9.87 8.83 22.46
N GLU A 253 -10.61 7.94 21.82
CA GLU A 253 -10.24 7.34 20.53
C GLU A 253 -10.06 8.33 19.39
N TRP A 254 -10.69 9.52 19.47
CA TRP A 254 -10.45 10.58 18.50
C TRP A 254 -8.97 11.03 18.45
N CYS A 255 -8.21 10.81 19.54
CA CYS A 255 -6.76 11.08 19.55
C CYS A 255 -6.04 10.17 18.55
N THR A 256 -6.39 8.89 18.49
CA THR A 256 -5.86 7.94 17.48
C THR A 256 -6.15 8.42 16.06
N VAL A 257 -7.41 8.74 15.79
CA VAL A 257 -7.85 9.23 14.46
C VAL A 257 -7.07 10.49 14.08
N THR A 258 -6.98 11.45 15.00
CA THR A 258 -6.26 12.71 14.73
C THR A 258 -4.79 12.48 14.44
N ILE A 259 -4.09 11.68 15.26
CA ILE A 259 -2.66 11.41 15.07
C ILE A 259 -2.41 10.74 13.71
N LEU A 260 -3.15 9.68 13.40
CA LEU A 260 -2.99 8.96 12.14
C LEU A 260 -3.35 9.81 10.93
N SER A 261 -4.39 10.65 11.02
CA SER A 261 -4.78 11.55 9.93
C SER A 261 -3.76 12.69 9.75
N MET A 262 -3.19 13.24 10.83
CA MET A 262 -2.16 14.27 10.73
C MET A 262 -0.91 13.79 10.02
N ILE A 263 -0.53 12.52 10.18
CA ILE A 263 0.57 11.94 9.39
C ILE A 263 0.28 12.07 7.90
N GLY A 264 -0.93 11.69 7.47
CA GLY A 264 -1.34 11.82 6.07
C GLY A 264 -1.33 13.27 5.59
N LEU A 265 -1.89 14.19 6.37
CA LEU A 265 -1.97 15.61 6.03
C LEU A 265 -0.59 16.25 5.86
N PHE A 266 0.32 16.03 6.82
CA PHE A 266 1.67 16.59 6.72
C PHE A 266 2.52 15.92 5.65
N ASN A 267 2.28 14.65 5.35
CA ASN A 267 2.90 13.99 4.20
C ASN A 267 2.46 14.60 2.86
N ILE A 268 1.18 15.00 2.71
CA ILE A 268 0.72 15.72 1.51
C ILE A 268 1.49 17.04 1.35
N ALA A 269 1.65 17.77 2.46
CA ALA A 269 2.35 19.05 2.44
C ALA A 269 3.87 18.91 2.15
N GLY A 270 4.46 17.76 2.46
CA GLY A 270 5.87 17.46 2.25
C GLY A 270 6.21 16.82 0.91
N THR A 271 5.21 16.40 0.13
CA THR A 271 5.36 15.76 -1.19
C THR A 271 5.30 16.77 -2.33
#